data_733af6f75b38c2ed4f709a256cb23861
#
_entry.id   733af6f75b38c2ed4f709a256cb23861
#
_cell.length_a   1.000
_cell.length_b   1.000
_cell.length_c   1.000
_cell.angle_alpha   90.00
_cell.angle_beta   90.00
_cell.angle_gamma   90.00
#
_symmetry.space_group_name_H-M   'P 1'
#
loop_
_entity.id
_entity.type
_entity.pdbx_description
1 polymer ?
#
loop_
_entity_poly.entity_id
_entity_poly.type
_entity_poly.pdbx_seq_one_letter_code
_entity_poly.pdbx_strand_id
1 'polypeptide(L)'
;MAGEVMSERIRRAEILVEALPYIRRFSGHTLVIKLGGAAMDGGEVDSVLQDIVLLRFVGIRPVLVHGGGPEISAWQERFGITPKFIDGLRVTDAQTMELAKMVLTGKVGPDLVSRIHRLGGTAIGLSGEDGPTLLVRPRAAQGGQELGFVGEVDQVNCEPIHAMLDQGRIPVFASIGLGYDGEAYNVNADTVAAELAVALRASKLILLTDVEGVKDERGDLLTELDKEEATRLISGGVITGGMIPKVTAGLRAVDTVGAAHIIDARVAHALLLELLTESGVGTMLVSSRSGEEPVNAAAGTVAGTA
;
A
#
# COMPACT_ATOMS: atom_id res chain seq x y z
N MET A 1 4.19 -43.83 -7.96
CA MET A 1 2.83 -43.23 -7.70
C MET A 1 2.54 -43.00 -6.21
N ALA A 2 2.43 -44.01 -5.31
CA ALA A 2 2.13 -43.72 -3.89
C ALA A 2 3.26 -42.97 -3.15
N GLY A 3 4.53 -43.28 -3.43
CA GLY A 3 5.69 -42.56 -2.86
C GLY A 3 5.81 -41.11 -3.33
N GLU A 4 5.53 -40.82 -4.59
CA GLU A 4 5.56 -39.46 -5.16
C GLU A 4 4.45 -38.58 -4.56
N VAL A 5 3.25 -39.15 -4.35
CA VAL A 5 2.13 -38.42 -3.69
C VAL A 5 2.46 -38.10 -2.24
N MET A 6 3.14 -39.00 -1.52
CA MET A 6 3.55 -38.75 -0.14
C MET A 6 4.66 -37.70 -0.07
N SER A 7 5.66 -37.77 -0.97
CA SER A 7 6.73 -36.76 -1.06
C SER A 7 6.18 -35.36 -1.31
N GLU A 8 5.23 -35.21 -2.24
CA GLU A 8 4.59 -33.93 -2.51
C GLU A 8 3.78 -33.40 -1.30
N ARG A 9 3.11 -34.26 -0.54
CA ARG A 9 2.40 -33.87 0.69
C ARG A 9 3.37 -33.39 1.77
N ILE A 10 4.50 -34.08 1.94
CA ILE A 10 5.55 -33.66 2.89
C ILE A 10 6.10 -32.30 2.49
N ARG A 11 6.45 -32.09 1.22
CA ARG A 11 6.94 -30.82 0.71
C ARG A 11 5.98 -29.66 0.98
N ARG A 12 4.67 -29.86 0.80
CA ARG A 12 3.67 -28.84 1.11
C ARG A 12 3.62 -28.50 2.61
N ALA A 13 3.81 -29.49 3.48
CA ALA A 13 3.89 -29.26 4.91
C ALA A 13 5.19 -28.51 5.28
N GLU A 14 6.30 -28.86 4.67
CA GLU A 14 7.62 -28.18 4.86
C GLU A 14 7.53 -26.69 4.51
N ILE A 15 6.92 -26.32 3.37
CA ILE A 15 6.71 -24.92 2.96
C ILE A 15 5.94 -24.14 4.05
N LEU A 16 4.91 -24.74 4.65
CA LEU A 16 4.18 -24.08 5.74
C LEU A 16 5.02 -23.90 6.99
N VAL A 17 5.89 -24.86 7.30
CA VAL A 17 6.82 -24.77 8.43
C VAL A 17 7.91 -23.73 8.17
N GLU A 18 8.42 -23.61 6.94
CA GLU A 18 9.39 -22.60 6.53
C GLU A 18 8.84 -21.16 6.68
N ALA A 19 7.54 -20.95 6.46
CA ALA A 19 6.90 -19.65 6.65
C ALA A 19 6.71 -19.26 8.13
N LEU A 20 6.78 -20.21 9.08
CA LEU A 20 6.46 -19.99 10.49
C LEU A 20 7.29 -18.90 11.19
N PRO A 21 8.63 -18.76 11.00
CA PRO A 21 9.43 -17.68 11.58
C PRO A 21 8.92 -16.30 11.15
N TYR A 22 8.58 -16.13 9.88
CA TYR A 22 8.06 -14.88 9.32
C TYR A 22 6.67 -14.56 9.86
N ILE A 23 5.78 -15.54 9.91
CA ILE A 23 4.44 -15.40 10.49
C ILE A 23 4.57 -14.92 11.96
N ARG A 24 5.44 -15.55 12.75
CA ARG A 24 5.69 -15.14 14.14
C ARG A 24 6.26 -13.72 14.26
N ARG A 25 7.12 -13.31 13.32
CA ARG A 25 7.70 -11.97 13.27
C ARG A 25 6.65 -10.89 13.06
N PHE A 26 5.68 -11.14 12.18
CA PHE A 26 4.68 -10.14 11.78
C PHE A 26 3.32 -10.31 12.47
N SER A 27 3.07 -11.40 13.20
CA SER A 27 1.82 -11.60 13.93
C SER A 27 1.59 -10.48 14.94
N GLY A 28 0.40 -9.91 14.94
CA GLY A 28 0.02 -8.75 15.76
C GLY A 28 0.45 -7.40 15.18
N HIS A 29 1.31 -7.37 14.16
CA HIS A 29 1.80 -6.13 13.56
C HIS A 29 0.87 -5.62 12.45
N THR A 30 0.77 -4.30 12.34
CA THR A 30 0.04 -3.64 11.25
C THR A 30 0.93 -3.54 10.01
N LEU A 31 0.37 -3.91 8.85
CA LEU A 31 0.96 -3.71 7.53
C LEU A 31 0.02 -2.81 6.72
N VAL A 32 0.56 -1.77 6.10
CA VAL A 32 -0.20 -0.96 5.15
C VAL A 32 0.16 -1.39 3.74
N ILE A 33 -0.86 -1.77 2.98
CA ILE A 33 -0.73 -2.30 1.63
C ILE A 33 -1.51 -1.37 0.69
N LYS A 34 -0.82 -0.77 -0.26
CA LYS A 34 -1.47 0.08 -1.27
C LYS A 34 -1.63 -0.69 -2.57
N LEU A 35 -2.85 -0.77 -3.06
CA LEU A 35 -3.18 -1.35 -4.36
C LEU A 35 -3.27 -0.25 -5.42
N GLY A 36 -2.42 -0.34 -6.45
CA GLY A 36 -2.39 0.59 -7.59
C GLY A 36 -3.57 0.38 -8.54
N GLY A 37 -3.96 1.44 -9.26
CA GLY A 37 -5.10 1.39 -10.19
C GLY A 37 -4.94 0.37 -11.32
N ALA A 38 -3.75 0.27 -11.92
CA ALA A 38 -3.47 -0.70 -12.98
C ALA A 38 -3.48 -2.16 -12.48
N ALA A 39 -3.19 -2.39 -11.19
CA ALA A 39 -3.26 -3.71 -10.57
C ALA A 39 -4.69 -4.11 -10.15
N MET A 40 -5.70 -3.25 -10.37
CA MET A 40 -7.10 -3.56 -10.05
C MET A 40 -7.87 -4.20 -11.22
N ASP A 41 -7.30 -4.19 -12.40
CA ASP A 41 -7.91 -4.74 -13.61
C ASP A 41 -7.43 -6.18 -13.82
N GLY A 42 -8.30 -7.17 -13.60
CA GLY A 42 -8.01 -8.58 -13.92
C GLY A 42 -7.97 -9.53 -12.73
N GLY A 43 -7.49 -10.76 -13.01
CA GLY A 43 -7.38 -11.85 -12.01
C GLY A 43 -6.23 -11.67 -11.01
N GLU A 44 -5.28 -10.79 -11.31
CA GLU A 44 -4.12 -10.54 -10.44
C GLU A 44 -4.55 -9.94 -9.09
N VAL A 45 -5.58 -9.11 -9.10
CA VAL A 45 -6.16 -8.54 -7.88
C VAL A 45 -6.66 -9.62 -6.91
N ASP A 46 -7.24 -10.71 -7.43
CA ASP A 46 -7.77 -11.78 -6.56
C ASP A 46 -6.65 -12.52 -5.84
N SER A 47 -5.47 -12.67 -6.46
CA SER A 47 -4.27 -13.22 -5.81
C SER A 47 -3.81 -12.34 -4.65
N VAL A 48 -3.72 -11.02 -4.86
CA VAL A 48 -3.37 -10.05 -3.82
C VAL A 48 -4.38 -10.08 -2.66
N LEU A 49 -5.68 -10.13 -2.96
CA LEU A 49 -6.72 -10.20 -1.94
C LEU A 49 -6.71 -11.52 -1.17
N GLN A 50 -6.37 -12.66 -1.82
CA GLN A 50 -6.14 -13.93 -1.14
C GLN A 50 -4.99 -13.83 -0.16
N ASP A 51 -3.88 -13.20 -0.56
CA ASP A 51 -2.74 -12.97 0.30
C ASP A 51 -3.12 -12.13 1.52
N ILE A 52 -3.84 -11.02 1.33
CA ILE A 52 -4.32 -10.15 2.41
C ILE A 52 -5.21 -10.93 3.40
N VAL A 53 -6.11 -11.76 2.89
CA VAL A 53 -6.98 -12.61 3.72
C VAL A 53 -6.14 -13.62 4.50
N LEU A 54 -5.17 -14.29 3.86
CA LEU A 54 -4.26 -15.20 4.54
C LEU A 54 -3.46 -14.49 5.64
N LEU A 55 -2.85 -13.33 5.33
CA LEU A 55 -2.12 -12.53 6.30
C LEU A 55 -2.98 -12.21 7.52
N ARG A 56 -4.26 -11.87 7.29
CA ARG A 56 -5.21 -11.61 8.39
C ARG A 56 -5.45 -12.86 9.23
N PHE A 57 -5.64 -14.04 8.62
CA PHE A 57 -5.88 -15.30 9.33
C PHE A 57 -4.68 -15.78 10.15
N VAL A 58 -3.46 -15.49 9.72
CA VAL A 58 -2.23 -15.81 10.48
C VAL A 58 -1.89 -14.76 11.55
N GLY A 59 -2.80 -13.83 11.84
CA GLY A 59 -2.68 -12.87 12.93
C GLY A 59 -2.01 -11.54 12.57
N ILE A 60 -1.67 -11.30 11.31
CA ILE A 60 -1.20 -10.00 10.82
C ILE A 60 -2.38 -9.04 10.69
N ARG A 61 -2.15 -7.74 10.81
CA ARG A 61 -3.18 -6.68 10.80
C ARG A 61 -3.08 -5.85 9.50
N PRO A 62 -3.60 -6.32 8.35
CA PRO A 62 -3.48 -5.60 7.09
C PRO A 62 -4.48 -4.44 7.02
N VAL A 63 -4.01 -3.31 6.49
CA VAL A 63 -4.81 -2.15 6.07
C VAL A 63 -4.61 -1.99 4.57
N LEU A 64 -5.68 -2.12 3.80
CA LEU A 64 -5.65 -1.97 2.35
C LEU A 64 -6.00 -0.53 1.97
N VAL A 65 -5.10 0.15 1.25
CA VAL A 65 -5.35 1.47 0.67
C VAL A 65 -5.51 1.32 -0.84
N HIS A 66 -6.54 1.93 -1.40
CA HIS A 66 -6.74 1.89 -2.84
C HIS A 66 -6.90 3.28 -3.44
N GLY A 67 -6.47 3.41 -4.68
CA GLY A 67 -6.84 4.49 -5.58
C GLY A 67 -7.94 4.05 -6.54
N GLY A 68 -7.99 4.65 -7.71
CA GLY A 68 -8.95 4.34 -8.76
C GLY A 68 -8.80 5.27 -9.96
N GLY A 69 -7.58 5.75 -10.23
CA GLY A 69 -7.31 6.68 -11.32
C GLY A 69 -7.88 6.24 -12.68
N PRO A 70 -7.64 5.02 -13.15
CA PRO A 70 -8.20 4.49 -14.40
C PRO A 70 -9.73 4.49 -14.38
N GLU A 71 -10.36 4.02 -13.30
CA GLU A 71 -11.81 4.00 -13.15
C GLU A 71 -12.41 5.42 -13.17
N ILE A 72 -11.80 6.36 -12.44
CA ILE A 72 -12.23 7.77 -12.46
C ILE A 72 -12.15 8.32 -13.88
N SER A 73 -11.04 8.06 -14.61
CA SER A 73 -10.89 8.50 -16.01
C SER A 73 -11.95 7.91 -16.92
N ALA A 74 -12.20 6.60 -16.81
CA ALA A 74 -13.24 5.93 -17.62
C ALA A 74 -14.63 6.51 -17.34
N TRP A 75 -14.95 6.87 -16.09
CA TRP A 75 -16.22 7.52 -15.78
C TRP A 75 -16.26 8.98 -16.23
N GLN A 76 -15.15 9.74 -16.12
CA GLN A 76 -15.08 11.09 -16.69
C GLN A 76 -15.39 11.08 -18.18
N GLU A 77 -14.77 10.18 -18.93
CA GLU A 77 -15.01 10.03 -20.38
C GLU A 77 -16.48 9.72 -20.69
N ARG A 78 -17.13 8.83 -19.92
CA ARG A 78 -18.57 8.53 -20.06
C ARG A 78 -19.47 9.74 -19.84
N PHE A 79 -19.04 10.68 -18.99
CA PHE A 79 -19.74 11.94 -18.74
C PHE A 79 -19.26 13.10 -19.64
N GLY A 80 -18.41 12.82 -20.62
CA GLY A 80 -17.87 13.84 -21.53
C GLY A 80 -16.86 14.80 -20.87
N ILE A 81 -16.27 14.41 -19.73
CA ILE A 81 -15.25 15.18 -19.01
C ILE A 81 -13.88 14.68 -19.45
N THR A 82 -13.02 15.57 -19.96
CA THR A 82 -11.65 15.21 -20.31
C THR A 82 -10.75 15.22 -19.09
N PRO A 83 -10.11 14.09 -18.71
CA PRO A 83 -9.17 14.05 -17.60
C PRO A 83 -7.98 15.00 -17.84
N LYS A 84 -7.64 15.79 -16.86
CA LYS A 84 -6.46 16.70 -16.89
C LYS A 84 -5.51 16.34 -15.75
N PHE A 85 -4.22 16.39 -16.04
CA PHE A 85 -3.16 16.11 -15.04
C PHE A 85 -2.10 17.21 -15.08
N ILE A 86 -1.60 17.57 -13.90
CA ILE A 86 -0.48 18.48 -13.70
C ILE A 86 0.49 17.79 -12.74
N ASP A 87 1.73 17.62 -13.13
CA ASP A 87 2.77 16.93 -12.35
C ASP A 87 2.33 15.53 -11.82
N GLY A 88 1.57 14.80 -12.65
CA GLY A 88 1.03 13.48 -12.29
C GLY A 88 -0.17 13.50 -11.35
N LEU A 89 -0.62 14.68 -10.91
CA LEU A 89 -1.82 14.86 -10.11
C LEU A 89 -3.03 15.20 -10.99
N ARG A 90 -4.15 14.57 -10.73
CA ARG A 90 -5.41 14.88 -11.43
C ARG A 90 -5.91 16.25 -10.99
N VAL A 91 -6.07 17.17 -11.95
CA VAL A 91 -6.83 18.40 -11.70
C VAL A 91 -8.27 18.01 -11.35
N THR A 92 -8.71 18.40 -10.19
CA THR A 92 -9.95 17.91 -9.58
C THR A 92 -10.86 19.10 -9.27
N ASP A 93 -11.65 19.54 -10.25
CA ASP A 93 -12.73 20.52 -10.04
C ASP A 93 -13.87 19.88 -9.24
N ALA A 94 -14.90 20.67 -8.89
CA ALA A 94 -16.01 20.20 -8.08
C ALA A 94 -16.73 18.99 -8.71
N GLN A 95 -16.95 19.00 -10.02
CA GLN A 95 -17.60 17.89 -10.73
C GLN A 95 -16.71 16.63 -10.74
N THR A 96 -15.41 16.81 -10.95
CA THR A 96 -14.44 15.71 -10.89
C THR A 96 -14.32 15.15 -9.46
N MET A 97 -14.42 16.00 -8.42
CA MET A 97 -14.36 15.53 -7.04
C MET A 97 -15.60 14.71 -6.67
N GLU A 98 -16.78 15.17 -7.04
CA GLU A 98 -18.01 14.41 -6.85
C GLU A 98 -17.94 13.04 -7.52
N LEU A 99 -17.46 13.01 -8.78
CA LEU A 99 -17.27 11.78 -9.53
C LEU A 99 -16.22 10.87 -8.89
N ALA A 100 -15.07 11.41 -8.46
CA ALA A 100 -14.04 10.65 -7.78
C ALA A 100 -14.56 10.02 -6.50
N LYS A 101 -15.32 10.77 -5.69
CA LYS A 101 -15.97 10.27 -4.49
C LYS A 101 -16.93 9.13 -4.81
N MET A 102 -17.85 9.30 -5.76
CA MET A 102 -18.77 8.24 -6.18
C MET A 102 -18.04 6.97 -6.64
N VAL A 103 -16.99 7.11 -7.45
CA VAL A 103 -16.24 5.98 -7.98
C VAL A 103 -15.45 5.27 -6.89
N LEU A 104 -14.73 6.00 -6.06
CA LEU A 104 -13.85 5.39 -5.06
C LEU A 104 -14.65 4.75 -3.92
N THR A 105 -15.67 5.45 -3.39
CA THR A 105 -16.45 4.96 -2.24
C THR A 105 -17.67 4.14 -2.63
N GLY A 106 -18.24 4.36 -3.82
CA GLY A 106 -19.45 3.67 -4.29
C GLY A 106 -19.19 2.47 -5.21
N LYS A 107 -18.00 2.39 -5.85
CA LYS A 107 -17.66 1.30 -6.76
C LYS A 107 -16.41 0.55 -6.33
N VAL A 108 -15.25 1.18 -6.36
CA VAL A 108 -13.96 0.50 -6.16
C VAL A 108 -13.85 -0.12 -4.76
N GLY A 109 -14.08 0.67 -3.72
CA GLY A 109 -14.04 0.19 -2.33
C GLY A 109 -15.02 -0.96 -2.07
N PRO A 110 -16.33 -0.82 -2.39
CA PRO A 110 -17.31 -1.91 -2.25
C PRO A 110 -16.98 -3.16 -3.04
N ASP A 111 -16.42 -3.04 -4.26
CA ASP A 111 -15.99 -4.18 -5.05
C ASP A 111 -14.84 -4.96 -4.36
N LEU A 112 -13.84 -4.26 -3.82
CA LEU A 112 -12.74 -4.87 -3.06
C LEU A 112 -13.26 -5.55 -1.79
N VAL A 113 -14.11 -4.88 -1.02
CA VAL A 113 -14.76 -5.44 0.18
C VAL A 113 -15.53 -6.72 -0.16
N SER A 114 -16.33 -6.69 -1.23
CA SER A 114 -17.10 -7.86 -1.69
C SER A 114 -16.20 -9.03 -2.10
N ARG A 115 -15.07 -8.74 -2.79
CA ARG A 115 -14.08 -9.78 -3.17
C ARG A 115 -13.43 -10.40 -1.94
N ILE A 116 -12.99 -9.58 -0.96
CA ILE A 116 -12.44 -10.07 0.31
C ILE A 116 -13.43 -10.96 1.04
N HIS A 117 -14.72 -10.59 1.08
CA HIS A 117 -15.77 -11.43 1.70
C HIS A 117 -15.96 -12.77 0.98
N ARG A 118 -15.90 -12.80 -0.36
CA ARG A 118 -15.95 -14.07 -1.11
C ARG A 118 -14.77 -14.99 -0.82
N LEU A 119 -13.62 -14.43 -0.46
CA LEU A 119 -12.41 -15.15 -0.05
C LEU A 119 -12.43 -15.57 1.44
N GLY A 120 -13.53 -15.31 2.16
CA GLY A 120 -13.69 -15.65 3.57
C GLY A 120 -13.13 -14.63 4.56
N GLY A 121 -12.59 -13.49 4.09
CA GLY A 121 -12.18 -12.39 4.94
C GLY A 121 -13.36 -11.54 5.41
N THR A 122 -13.11 -10.67 6.38
CA THR A 122 -14.09 -9.65 6.82
C THR A 122 -13.47 -8.27 6.64
N ALA A 123 -14.03 -7.46 5.74
CA ALA A 123 -13.53 -6.13 5.42
C ALA A 123 -14.59 -5.05 5.58
N ILE A 124 -14.15 -3.83 5.82
CA ILE A 124 -15.00 -2.63 5.86
C ILE A 124 -14.33 -1.54 5.05
N GLY A 125 -15.09 -0.94 4.11
CA GLY A 125 -14.66 0.23 3.35
C GLY A 125 -14.81 1.50 4.18
N LEU A 126 -13.85 2.41 4.06
CA LEU A 126 -13.88 3.75 4.64
C LEU A 126 -13.05 4.72 3.81
N SER A 127 -13.26 6.01 4.05
CA SER A 127 -12.50 7.13 3.50
C SER A 127 -12.01 8.05 4.62
N GLY A 128 -11.31 9.11 4.28
CA GLY A 128 -10.89 10.11 5.25
C GLY A 128 -12.03 10.90 5.89
N GLU A 129 -13.21 10.91 5.25
CA GLU A 129 -14.41 11.56 5.80
C GLU A 129 -15.06 10.75 6.94
N ASP A 130 -14.82 9.42 6.96
CA ASP A 130 -15.40 8.52 7.96
C ASP A 130 -14.64 8.65 9.28
N GLY A 131 -15.30 9.20 10.30
CA GLY A 131 -14.72 9.46 11.61
C GLY A 131 -13.52 10.40 11.60
N PRO A 132 -13.57 11.49 10.80
CA PRO A 132 -12.44 12.33 10.33
C PRO A 132 -11.06 11.64 10.40
N THR A 133 -10.97 10.51 9.65
CA THR A 133 -9.76 9.64 9.69
C THR A 133 -8.58 10.29 8.98
N LEU A 134 -8.82 11.09 7.92
CA LEU A 134 -7.75 11.74 7.15
C LEU A 134 -8.10 13.21 6.91
N LEU A 135 -7.50 14.09 7.71
CA LEU A 135 -7.65 15.54 7.54
C LEU A 135 -6.59 16.05 6.56
N VAL A 136 -7.04 16.92 5.66
CA VAL A 136 -6.21 17.44 4.57
C VAL A 136 -6.30 18.95 4.46
N ARG A 137 -5.26 19.55 3.85
CA ARG A 137 -5.27 20.94 3.37
C ARG A 137 -5.30 20.95 1.85
N PRO A 138 -5.87 21.99 1.22
CA PRO A 138 -5.76 22.17 -0.21
C PRO A 138 -4.30 22.15 -0.66
N ARG A 139 -3.98 21.37 -1.69
CA ARG A 139 -2.64 21.32 -2.28
C ARG A 139 -2.52 22.34 -3.38
N ALA A 140 -1.51 23.21 -3.28
CA ALA A 140 -1.13 24.10 -4.36
C ALA A 140 -0.28 23.35 -5.40
N ALA A 141 -0.47 23.64 -6.70
CA ALA A 141 0.41 23.14 -7.75
C ALA A 141 1.74 23.91 -7.75
N GLN A 142 2.80 23.26 -8.24
CA GLN A 142 4.03 23.96 -8.53
C GLN A 142 3.79 25.00 -9.65
N GLY A 143 4.28 26.22 -9.47
CA GLY A 143 4.09 27.31 -10.44
C GLY A 143 2.74 28.04 -10.37
N GLY A 144 1.95 27.87 -9.29
CA GLY A 144 0.73 28.65 -9.05
C GLY A 144 -0.49 28.21 -9.85
N GLN A 145 -0.45 27.04 -10.47
CA GLN A 145 -1.62 26.45 -11.13
C GLN A 145 -2.60 25.88 -10.09
N GLU A 146 -3.88 26.07 -10.32
CA GLU A 146 -4.93 25.52 -9.43
C GLU A 146 -5.18 24.04 -9.74
N LEU A 147 -5.09 23.19 -8.72
CA LEU A 147 -5.42 21.77 -8.79
C LEU A 147 -6.88 21.49 -8.42
N GLY A 148 -7.60 22.47 -7.88
CA GLY A 148 -8.94 22.31 -7.34
C GLY A 148 -8.94 21.50 -6.03
N PHE A 149 -9.85 20.56 -5.90
CA PHE A 149 -10.03 19.71 -4.72
C PHE A 149 -8.98 18.58 -4.65
N VAL A 150 -7.71 18.95 -4.69
CA VAL A 150 -6.58 18.05 -4.42
C VAL A 150 -6.04 18.34 -3.03
N GLY A 151 -5.96 17.31 -2.19
CA GLY A 151 -5.55 17.43 -0.80
C GLY A 151 -4.11 16.99 -0.56
N GLU A 152 -3.46 17.65 0.41
CA GLU A 152 -2.25 17.22 1.07
C GLU A 152 -2.60 16.82 2.50
N VAL A 153 -2.10 15.65 2.96
CA VAL A 153 -2.43 15.12 4.28
C VAL A 153 -1.80 16.00 5.36
N ASP A 154 -2.63 16.42 6.31
CA ASP A 154 -2.20 17.22 7.47
C ASP A 154 -2.24 16.39 8.76
N GLN A 155 -3.30 15.61 8.99
CA GLN A 155 -3.46 14.77 10.18
C GLN A 155 -4.15 13.45 9.85
N VAL A 156 -3.78 12.40 10.60
CA VAL A 156 -4.42 11.09 10.56
C VAL A 156 -4.97 10.76 11.94
N ASN A 157 -6.28 10.50 12.02
CA ASN A 157 -6.92 9.91 13.18
C ASN A 157 -6.96 8.39 13.02
N CYS A 158 -6.15 7.66 13.77
CA CYS A 158 -6.04 6.21 13.68
C CYS A 158 -7.16 5.44 14.41
N GLU A 159 -7.99 6.10 15.23
CA GLU A 159 -8.98 5.44 16.08
C GLU A 159 -9.97 4.57 15.28
N PRO A 160 -10.59 5.02 14.18
CA PRO A 160 -11.50 4.19 13.42
C PRO A 160 -10.82 2.95 12.82
N ILE A 161 -9.57 3.10 12.37
CA ILE A 161 -8.79 1.98 11.80
C ILE A 161 -8.42 0.97 12.90
N HIS A 162 -7.95 1.42 14.06
CA HIS A 162 -7.64 0.55 15.19
C HIS A 162 -8.88 -0.22 15.66
N ALA A 163 -10.04 0.44 15.77
CA ALA A 163 -11.29 -0.21 16.16
C ALA A 163 -11.68 -1.36 15.21
N MET A 164 -11.45 -1.19 13.91
CA MET A 164 -11.67 -2.26 12.91
C MET A 164 -10.67 -3.40 13.06
N LEU A 165 -9.37 -3.07 13.16
CA LEU A 165 -8.30 -4.05 13.29
C LEU A 165 -8.46 -4.90 14.55
N ASP A 166 -8.85 -4.29 15.69
CA ASP A 166 -9.07 -4.97 16.97
C ASP A 166 -10.26 -5.94 16.91
N GLN A 167 -11.25 -5.65 16.07
CA GLN A 167 -12.38 -6.56 15.78
C GLN A 167 -12.04 -7.60 14.71
N GLY A 168 -10.81 -7.67 14.27
CA GLY A 168 -10.38 -8.63 13.25
C GLY A 168 -10.84 -8.32 11.84
N ARG A 169 -11.19 -7.09 11.54
CA ARG A 169 -11.62 -6.63 10.23
C ARG A 169 -10.46 -6.04 9.44
N ILE A 170 -10.56 -6.12 8.12
CA ILE A 170 -9.60 -5.53 7.18
C ILE A 170 -10.15 -4.17 6.76
N PRO A 171 -9.55 -3.03 7.18
CA PRO A 171 -9.91 -1.72 6.65
C PRO A 171 -9.54 -1.62 5.18
N VAL A 172 -10.48 -1.15 4.33
CA VAL A 172 -10.28 -0.87 2.91
C VAL A 172 -10.46 0.63 2.71
N PHE A 173 -9.36 1.36 2.60
CA PHE A 173 -9.31 2.81 2.67
C PHE A 173 -9.28 3.44 1.27
N ALA A 174 -10.29 4.24 0.94
CA ALA A 174 -10.34 5.05 -0.27
C ALA A 174 -9.52 6.34 -0.12
N SER A 175 -8.77 6.73 -1.15
CA SER A 175 -7.87 7.88 -1.12
C SER A 175 -8.60 9.24 -1.24
N ILE A 176 -9.54 9.47 -0.32
CA ILE A 176 -10.27 10.73 -0.14
C ILE A 176 -10.00 11.25 1.26
N GLY A 177 -9.71 12.53 1.38
CA GLY A 177 -9.54 13.23 2.65
C GLY A 177 -10.65 14.23 2.92
N LEU A 178 -10.79 14.64 4.18
CA LEU A 178 -11.70 15.68 4.65
C LEU A 178 -10.92 16.97 4.87
N GLY A 179 -11.31 18.05 4.20
CA GLY A 179 -10.79 19.39 4.44
C GLY A 179 -11.34 20.00 5.72
N TYR A 180 -10.62 20.99 6.27
CA TYR A 180 -11.10 21.78 7.42
C TYR A 180 -12.30 22.67 7.10
N ASP A 181 -12.58 22.86 5.81
CA ASP A 181 -13.77 23.53 5.28
C ASP A 181 -15.00 22.61 5.19
N GLY A 182 -14.83 21.31 5.51
CA GLY A 182 -15.88 20.30 5.43
C GLY A 182 -16.01 19.66 4.05
N GLU A 183 -15.19 20.05 3.08
CA GLU A 183 -15.22 19.50 1.72
C GLU A 183 -14.34 18.26 1.58
N ALA A 184 -14.70 17.41 0.64
CA ALA A 184 -13.89 16.24 0.26
C ALA A 184 -12.75 16.64 -0.68
N TYR A 185 -11.61 16.00 -0.53
CA TYR A 185 -10.43 16.20 -1.37
C TYR A 185 -9.89 14.88 -1.92
N ASN A 186 -9.54 14.86 -3.19
CA ASN A 186 -8.84 13.76 -3.83
C ASN A 186 -7.37 13.77 -3.38
N VAL A 187 -6.89 12.67 -2.84
CA VAL A 187 -5.51 12.54 -2.37
C VAL A 187 -4.80 11.43 -3.16
N ASN A 188 -3.51 11.62 -3.44
CA ASN A 188 -2.72 10.55 -4.04
C ASN A 188 -2.67 9.33 -3.12
N ALA A 189 -3.05 8.14 -3.64
CA ALA A 189 -3.18 6.94 -2.83
C ALA A 189 -1.83 6.43 -2.26
N ASP A 190 -0.70 6.67 -2.95
CA ASP A 190 0.63 6.33 -2.42
C ASP A 190 0.94 7.22 -1.20
N THR A 191 0.59 8.52 -1.27
CA THR A 191 0.70 9.46 -0.14
C THR A 191 -0.18 9.04 1.02
N VAL A 192 -1.46 8.72 0.78
CA VAL A 192 -2.37 8.23 1.83
C VAL A 192 -1.81 6.99 2.52
N ALA A 193 -1.30 6.04 1.76
CA ALA A 193 -0.73 4.82 2.31
C ALA A 193 0.51 5.10 3.19
N ALA A 194 1.38 6.01 2.75
CA ALA A 194 2.55 6.40 3.53
C ALA A 194 2.16 7.09 4.85
N GLU A 195 1.23 8.06 4.81
CA GLU A 195 0.77 8.76 6.00
C GLU A 195 0.05 7.83 6.99
N LEU A 196 -0.79 6.92 6.48
CA LEU A 196 -1.41 5.89 7.31
C LEU A 196 -0.36 4.94 7.92
N ALA A 197 0.66 4.54 7.15
CA ALA A 197 1.73 3.68 7.66
C ALA A 197 2.52 4.34 8.78
N VAL A 198 2.84 5.62 8.63
CA VAL A 198 3.52 6.43 9.66
C VAL A 198 2.64 6.56 10.91
N ALA A 199 1.39 7.00 10.75
CA ALA A 199 0.48 7.24 11.87
C ALA A 199 0.13 5.97 12.65
N LEU A 200 -0.10 4.85 11.96
CA LEU A 200 -0.37 3.54 12.54
C LEU A 200 0.88 2.85 13.09
N ARG A 201 2.07 3.43 12.91
CA ARG A 201 3.36 2.80 13.21
C ARG A 201 3.44 1.38 12.62
N ALA A 202 3.07 1.28 11.35
CA ALA A 202 3.06 0.00 10.66
C ALA A 202 4.47 -0.60 10.60
N SER A 203 4.58 -1.92 10.64
CA SER A 203 5.87 -2.61 10.52
C SER A 203 6.41 -2.56 9.09
N LYS A 204 5.54 -2.47 8.10
CA LYS A 204 5.91 -2.31 6.69
C LYS A 204 4.86 -1.50 5.94
N LEU A 205 5.32 -0.78 4.91
CA LEU A 205 4.51 -0.21 3.84
C LEU A 205 4.79 -0.99 2.56
N ILE A 206 3.76 -1.47 1.88
CA ILE A 206 3.89 -2.19 0.61
C ILE A 206 3.11 -1.44 -0.46
N LEU A 207 3.80 -1.00 -1.51
CA LEU A 207 3.25 -0.30 -2.66
C LEU A 207 3.19 -1.28 -3.84
N LEU A 208 2.01 -1.84 -4.07
CA LEU A 208 1.73 -2.70 -5.21
C LEU A 208 1.58 -1.87 -6.48
N THR A 209 2.26 -2.27 -7.53
CA THR A 209 2.31 -1.58 -8.82
C THR A 209 2.27 -2.60 -9.97
N ASP A 210 2.31 -2.13 -11.21
CA ASP A 210 2.32 -2.90 -12.45
C ASP A 210 3.72 -3.03 -13.08
N VAL A 211 4.76 -2.78 -12.28
CA VAL A 211 6.17 -2.94 -12.70
C VAL A 211 6.95 -3.69 -11.62
N GLU A 212 8.05 -4.34 -12.00
CA GLU A 212 8.87 -5.18 -11.13
C GLU A 212 9.43 -4.45 -9.91
N GLY A 213 9.64 -3.13 -9.99
CA GLY A 213 10.23 -2.29 -8.97
C GLY A 213 10.93 -1.10 -9.60
N VAL A 214 11.89 -0.51 -8.88
CA VAL A 214 12.74 0.58 -9.38
C VAL A 214 13.91 0.00 -10.14
N LYS A 215 14.19 0.55 -11.33
CA LYS A 215 15.31 0.16 -12.19
C LYS A 215 16.39 1.22 -12.22
N ASP A 216 17.63 0.79 -12.38
CA ASP A 216 18.77 1.67 -12.58
C ASP A 216 18.88 2.19 -14.03
N GLU A 217 19.95 2.89 -14.34
CA GLU A 217 20.25 3.45 -15.67
C GLU A 217 20.45 2.38 -16.76
N ARG A 218 20.75 1.14 -16.36
CA ARG A 218 20.95 0.00 -17.27
C ARG A 218 19.67 -0.82 -17.47
N GLY A 219 18.62 -0.51 -16.70
CA GLY A 219 17.36 -1.23 -16.69
C GLY A 219 17.35 -2.43 -15.74
N ASP A 220 18.37 -2.58 -14.91
CA ASP A 220 18.46 -3.65 -13.90
C ASP A 220 17.61 -3.27 -12.67
N LEU A 221 16.95 -4.26 -12.07
CA LEU A 221 16.13 -4.07 -10.88
C LEU A 221 17.02 -3.74 -9.67
N LEU A 222 16.73 -2.63 -9.00
CA LEU A 222 17.33 -2.28 -7.72
C LEU A 222 16.58 -3.01 -6.60
N THR A 223 17.24 -3.93 -5.92
CA THR A 223 16.66 -4.69 -4.80
C THR A 223 16.54 -3.83 -3.54
N GLU A 224 17.42 -2.83 -3.38
CA GLU A 224 17.42 -1.88 -2.27
C GLU A 224 17.74 -0.47 -2.77
N LEU A 225 17.05 0.53 -2.23
CA LEU A 225 17.20 1.93 -2.61
C LEU A 225 17.06 2.83 -1.38
N ASP A 226 18.10 3.61 -1.09
CA ASP A 226 18.09 4.61 -0.02
C ASP A 226 17.68 6.01 -0.51
N LYS A 227 17.56 6.96 0.44
CA LYS A 227 17.13 8.34 0.14
C LYS A 227 18.10 9.07 -0.76
N GLU A 228 19.41 8.86 -0.61
CA GLU A 228 20.44 9.59 -1.39
C GLU A 228 20.43 9.11 -2.84
N GLU A 229 20.45 7.81 -3.04
CA GLU A 229 20.41 7.22 -4.37
C GLU A 229 19.09 7.51 -5.09
N ALA A 230 17.95 7.42 -4.38
CA ALA A 230 16.66 7.78 -4.94
C ALA A 230 16.63 9.24 -5.43
N THR A 231 17.14 10.17 -4.62
CA THR A 231 17.24 11.58 -5.00
C THR A 231 18.10 11.76 -6.24
N ARG A 232 19.24 11.07 -6.32
CA ARG A 232 20.14 11.08 -7.47
C ARG A 232 19.43 10.55 -8.74
N LEU A 233 18.74 9.42 -8.63
CA LEU A 233 18.06 8.79 -9.76
C LEU A 233 16.85 9.60 -10.25
N ILE A 234 16.10 10.24 -9.33
CA ILE A 234 15.02 11.18 -9.69
C ILE A 234 15.59 12.41 -10.40
N SER A 235 16.62 13.04 -9.83
CA SER A 235 17.25 14.23 -10.40
C SER A 235 17.94 13.94 -11.75
N GLY A 236 18.49 12.74 -11.92
CA GLY A 236 19.08 12.24 -13.15
C GLY A 236 18.06 11.80 -14.22
N GLY A 237 16.76 11.83 -13.92
CA GLY A 237 15.70 11.44 -14.86
C GLY A 237 15.63 9.92 -15.13
N VAL A 238 16.21 9.10 -14.28
CA VAL A 238 16.11 7.62 -14.34
C VAL A 238 14.77 7.18 -13.75
N ILE A 239 14.44 7.67 -12.56
CA ILE A 239 13.12 7.49 -11.97
C ILE A 239 12.21 8.61 -12.51
N THR A 240 11.14 8.22 -13.22
CA THR A 240 10.24 9.16 -13.90
C THR A 240 8.77 8.82 -13.70
N GLY A 241 7.89 9.73 -14.10
CA GLY A 241 6.44 9.51 -14.18
C GLY A 241 5.82 9.02 -12.87
N GLY A 242 4.99 7.98 -12.97
CA GLY A 242 4.27 7.40 -11.83
C GLY A 242 5.13 6.71 -10.78
N MET A 243 6.43 6.48 -11.03
CA MET A 243 7.35 5.92 -10.04
C MET A 243 7.82 6.97 -9.04
N ILE A 244 7.95 8.26 -9.43
CA ILE A 244 8.37 9.34 -8.52
C ILE A 244 7.46 9.41 -7.27
N PRO A 245 6.13 9.52 -7.37
CA PRO A 245 5.28 9.59 -6.18
C PRO A 245 5.37 8.34 -5.30
N LYS A 246 5.58 7.14 -5.87
CA LYS A 246 5.74 5.89 -5.10
C LYS A 246 7.03 5.88 -4.28
N VAL A 247 8.16 6.20 -4.94
CA VAL A 247 9.45 6.29 -4.27
C VAL A 247 9.41 7.38 -3.20
N THR A 248 8.88 8.56 -3.51
CA THR A 248 8.77 9.67 -2.55
C THR A 248 7.91 9.30 -1.34
N ALA A 249 6.74 8.68 -1.57
CA ALA A 249 5.85 8.24 -0.50
C ALA A 249 6.50 7.16 0.38
N GLY A 250 7.15 6.16 -0.24
CA GLY A 250 7.87 5.13 0.49
C GLY A 250 9.01 5.71 1.34
N LEU A 251 9.85 6.58 0.77
CA LEU A 251 10.94 7.24 1.48
C LEU A 251 10.49 8.16 2.62
N ARG A 252 9.28 8.74 2.53
CA ARG A 252 8.68 9.49 3.63
C ARG A 252 8.33 8.59 4.83
N ALA A 253 7.94 7.36 4.56
CA ALA A 253 7.52 6.42 5.59
C ALA A 253 8.68 5.67 6.29
N VAL A 254 9.82 5.46 5.60
CA VAL A 254 10.88 4.53 6.05
C VAL A 254 11.48 4.86 7.42
N ASP A 255 11.53 6.14 7.80
CA ASP A 255 12.06 6.53 9.12
C ASP A 255 11.20 6.03 10.29
N THR A 256 9.92 5.74 10.02
CA THR A 256 8.97 5.24 11.02
C THR A 256 8.70 3.74 10.86
N VAL A 257 8.53 3.27 9.61
CA VAL A 257 8.15 1.87 9.33
C VAL A 257 9.36 0.95 9.12
N GLY A 258 10.57 1.50 9.13
CA GLY A 258 11.83 0.77 8.91
C GLY A 258 12.10 0.42 7.45
N ALA A 259 11.12 -0.07 6.71
CA ALA A 259 11.24 -0.35 5.28
C ALA A 259 9.89 -0.18 4.56
N ALA A 260 9.95 0.33 3.33
CA ALA A 260 8.83 0.32 2.40
C ALA A 260 9.22 -0.50 1.16
N HIS A 261 8.26 -1.18 0.55
CA HIS A 261 8.51 -2.08 -0.57
C HIS A 261 7.66 -1.67 -1.78
N ILE A 262 8.27 -1.66 -2.96
CA ILE A 262 7.60 -1.49 -4.25
C ILE A 262 7.67 -2.83 -4.96
N ILE A 263 6.51 -3.49 -5.17
CA ILE A 263 6.45 -4.84 -5.73
C ILE A 263 5.40 -4.95 -6.84
N ASP A 264 5.64 -5.89 -7.76
CA ASP A 264 4.76 -6.15 -8.90
C ASP A 264 3.54 -6.97 -8.48
N ALA A 265 2.36 -6.35 -8.57
CA ALA A 265 1.09 -7.02 -8.26
C ALA A 265 0.70 -8.10 -9.28
N ARG A 266 1.33 -8.13 -10.46
CA ARG A 266 1.07 -9.14 -11.50
C ARG A 266 1.72 -10.49 -11.16
N VAL A 267 2.70 -10.49 -10.26
CA VAL A 267 3.28 -11.73 -9.73
C VAL A 267 2.28 -12.38 -8.77
N ALA A 268 1.89 -13.60 -9.05
CA ALA A 268 0.97 -14.33 -8.19
C ALA A 268 1.56 -14.47 -6.78
N HIS A 269 0.77 -14.13 -5.77
CA HIS A 269 1.18 -14.19 -4.35
C HIS A 269 2.40 -13.32 -4.00
N ALA A 270 2.56 -12.19 -4.70
CA ALA A 270 3.68 -11.27 -4.48
C ALA A 270 3.82 -10.82 -3.01
N LEU A 271 2.71 -10.61 -2.30
CA LEU A 271 2.74 -10.25 -0.88
C LEU A 271 3.32 -11.35 0.00
N LEU A 272 2.99 -12.61 -0.29
CA LEU A 272 3.52 -13.74 0.49
C LEU A 272 4.99 -13.95 0.19
N LEU A 273 5.39 -13.84 -1.07
CA LEU A 273 6.81 -13.92 -1.47
C LEU A 273 7.65 -12.84 -0.78
N GLU A 274 7.14 -11.60 -0.73
CA GLU A 274 7.85 -10.48 -0.09
C GLU A 274 7.92 -10.59 1.44
N LEU A 275 6.88 -11.14 2.08
CA LEU A 275 6.76 -11.15 3.53
C LEU A 275 7.22 -12.44 4.20
N LEU A 276 7.08 -13.56 3.50
CA LEU A 276 7.25 -14.89 4.09
C LEU A 276 8.42 -15.70 3.50
N THR A 277 9.29 -15.04 2.70
CA THR A 277 10.51 -15.67 2.15
C THR A 277 11.75 -14.81 2.41
N GLU A 278 12.93 -15.40 2.24
CA GLU A 278 14.22 -14.71 2.42
C GLU A 278 14.52 -13.70 1.30
N SER A 279 14.10 -14.00 0.09
CA SER A 279 14.32 -13.15 -1.09
C SER A 279 13.05 -12.42 -1.47
N GLY A 280 13.06 -11.09 -1.34
CA GLY A 280 11.97 -10.23 -1.80
C GLY A 280 11.85 -10.21 -3.32
N VAL A 281 10.71 -9.73 -3.82
CA VAL A 281 10.36 -9.73 -5.27
C VAL A 281 10.33 -8.34 -5.89
N GLY A 282 10.83 -7.30 -5.21
CA GLY A 282 10.77 -5.94 -5.69
C GLY A 282 11.92 -5.07 -5.20
N THR A 283 11.65 -3.79 -5.00
CA THR A 283 12.60 -2.82 -4.46
C THR A 283 12.23 -2.47 -3.01
N MET A 284 13.16 -2.68 -2.08
CA MET A 284 13.06 -2.24 -0.71
C MET A 284 13.61 -0.81 -0.58
N LEU A 285 12.81 0.10 -0.05
CA LEU A 285 13.22 1.46 0.28
C LEU A 285 13.62 1.51 1.75
N VAL A 286 14.78 2.12 2.03
CA VAL A 286 15.35 2.25 3.38
C VAL A 286 15.77 3.69 3.67
N SER A 287 15.94 4.04 4.95
CA SER A 287 16.38 5.39 5.34
C SER A 287 17.85 5.66 4.98
N SER A 288 18.70 4.65 5.19
CA SER A 288 20.12 4.63 4.77
C SER A 288 20.51 3.19 4.51
N ARG A 289 21.40 2.93 3.54
CA ARG A 289 21.97 1.60 3.38
C ARG A 289 22.69 1.23 4.65
N SER A 290 22.31 0.13 5.24
CA SER A 290 23.02 -0.46 6.37
C SER A 290 24.39 -0.93 5.87
N GLY A 291 25.41 -0.11 6.06
CA GLY A 291 26.74 -0.65 6.14
C GLY A 291 26.76 -1.53 7.38
N GLU A 292 26.69 -2.86 7.17
CA GLU A 292 26.90 -3.91 8.16
C GLU A 292 26.10 -3.81 9.47
N GLU A 293 25.12 -4.63 9.61
CA GLU A 293 24.76 -5.68 10.58
C GLU A 293 23.24 -5.94 10.60
N PRO A 294 22.80 -7.21 10.56
CA PRO A 294 21.42 -7.53 10.88
C PRO A 294 21.21 -7.18 12.36
N VAL A 295 20.32 -6.23 12.63
CA VAL A 295 19.87 -5.94 13.99
C VAL A 295 19.30 -7.22 14.58
N ASN A 296 20.14 -7.88 15.36
CA ASN A 296 19.80 -9.04 16.14
C ASN A 296 18.74 -8.61 17.16
N ALA A 297 17.49 -9.03 16.92
CA ALA A 297 16.38 -8.76 17.80
C ALA A 297 16.74 -9.17 19.22
N ALA A 298 16.56 -8.26 20.15
CA ALA A 298 16.66 -8.49 21.56
C ALA A 298 15.98 -9.80 21.97
N ALA A 299 16.78 -10.83 22.20
CA ALA A 299 16.38 -11.99 22.98
C ALA A 299 16.07 -11.50 24.39
N GLY A 300 14.78 -11.39 24.71
CA GLY A 300 14.32 -11.15 26.06
C GLY A 300 14.84 -12.27 26.97
N THR A 301 15.87 -11.99 27.74
CA THR A 301 16.34 -12.84 28.79
C THR A 301 15.24 -12.92 29.85
N VAL A 302 14.54 -14.03 29.88
CA VAL A 302 13.69 -14.38 31.03
C VAL A 302 14.66 -14.73 32.15
N ALA A 303 14.88 -13.78 33.07
CA ALA A 303 15.54 -14.06 34.35
C ALA A 303 14.61 -14.93 35.20
N GLY A 304 14.97 -16.19 35.33
CA GLY A 304 14.40 -17.05 36.33
C GLY A 304 14.84 -16.57 37.68
N THR A 305 13.90 -16.30 38.56
CA THR A 305 14.12 -16.20 40.00
C THR A 305 13.64 -17.49 40.65
N ALA A 306 14.55 -18.06 41.40
CA ALA A 306 14.35 -19.20 42.28
C ALA A 306 13.30 -18.94 43.38
#